data_3d72d726a0e60f1efa50f243f4bb4e5e
#
_entry.id   3d72d726a0e60f1efa50f243f4bb4e5e
#
_cell.length_a   1.000
_cell.length_b   1.000
_cell.length_c   1.000
_cell.angle_alpha   90.00
_cell.angle_beta   90.00
_cell.angle_gamma   90.00
#
_symmetry.space_group_name_H-M   'P 1'
#
loop_
_entity.id
_entity.type
_entity.pdbx_description
1 polymer ?
#
loop_
_entity_poly.entity_id
_entity_poly.type
_entity_poly.pdbx_seq_one_letter_code
_entity_poly.pdbx_strand_id
1 'polypeptide(L)'
;MKPLELYRDGEKVVCVFTLYIESKIGEIDEMRRLMLEGLGRIARSYDTGEGPVEVEVRVNIADKFSLGAVNVRIIDETPVIRKWYSPRINVSRAYYGARRKGLLKLWRFIMRKPDVYINLAGKDVQDQRQRGVICSVIQHEFGHVLGFKDKYRMRNFKKKNEDVDDGDIMYRVGEAQKFMEYHIRRLRSCADKGNIPFRNV
;
A
#
# COMPACT_ATOMS: atom_id res chain seq x y z
N MET A 1 16.17 -6.82 10.09
CA MET A 1 15.26 -5.72 9.75
C MET A 1 13.86 -6.29 9.55
N LYS A 2 12.83 -5.61 9.99
CA LYS A 2 11.43 -6.01 9.73
C LYS A 2 10.90 -5.20 8.54
N PRO A 3 10.07 -5.79 7.67
CA PRO A 3 9.52 -5.08 6.51
C PRO A 3 8.54 -3.95 6.89
N LEU A 4 7.89 -4.09 8.04
CA LEU A 4 7.00 -3.10 8.63
C LEU A 4 7.13 -3.20 10.15
N GLU A 5 7.28 -2.05 10.79
CA GLU A 5 7.15 -1.89 12.22
C GLU A 5 6.05 -0.87 12.50
N LEU A 6 5.27 -1.12 13.55
CA LEU A 6 4.19 -0.27 13.98
C LEU A 6 4.26 -0.13 15.49
N TYR A 7 4.34 1.09 16.00
CA TYR A 7 4.43 1.37 17.43
C TYR A 7 3.87 2.75 17.77
N ARG A 8 3.68 2.98 19.06
CA ARG A 8 3.33 4.29 19.61
C ARG A 8 4.59 5.04 20.02
N ASP A 9 4.61 6.33 19.71
CA ASP A 9 5.59 7.29 20.19
C ASP A 9 4.81 8.49 20.73
N GLY A 10 4.59 8.52 22.05
CA GLY A 10 3.66 9.44 22.68
C GLY A 10 2.24 9.28 22.09
N GLU A 11 1.68 10.37 21.58
CA GLU A 11 0.36 10.39 20.95
C GLU A 11 0.37 9.95 19.48
N LYS A 12 1.55 9.76 18.89
CA LYS A 12 1.70 9.41 17.49
C LYS A 12 1.64 7.90 17.26
N VAL A 13 1.10 7.51 16.13
CA VAL A 13 1.24 6.16 15.57
C VAL A 13 2.35 6.22 14.52
N VAL A 14 3.44 5.51 14.75
CA VAL A 14 4.60 5.48 13.85
C VAL A 14 4.58 4.21 13.02
N CYS A 15 4.58 4.38 11.70
CA CYS A 15 4.69 3.31 10.71
C CYS A 15 6.08 3.37 10.08
N VAL A 16 6.92 2.36 10.30
CA VAL A 16 8.25 2.27 9.70
C VAL A 16 8.24 1.20 8.62
N PHE A 17 8.38 1.62 7.37
CA PHE A 17 8.52 0.71 6.23
C PHE A 17 10.00 0.52 5.89
N THR A 18 10.42 -0.73 5.71
CA THR A 18 11.68 -1.04 5.06
C THR A 18 11.37 -1.49 3.63
N LEU A 19 11.80 -0.73 2.61
CA LEU A 19 11.47 -0.95 1.22
C LEU A 19 12.69 -1.35 0.41
N TYR A 20 12.56 -2.37 -0.42
CA TYR A 20 13.39 -2.56 -1.59
C TYR A 20 12.58 -2.17 -2.82
N ILE A 21 13.10 -1.25 -3.63
CA ILE A 21 12.40 -0.71 -4.79
C ILE A 21 13.19 -1.08 -6.04
N GLU A 22 12.56 -1.78 -6.97
CA GLU A 22 13.07 -2.01 -8.31
C GLU A 22 12.13 -1.36 -9.33
N SER A 23 12.71 -0.77 -10.36
CA SER A 23 11.97 -0.18 -11.47
C SER A 23 12.39 -0.85 -12.77
N LYS A 24 11.42 -1.12 -13.63
CA LYS A 24 11.64 -1.50 -15.02
C LYS A 24 11.57 -0.30 -15.97
N ILE A 25 11.36 0.89 -15.41
CA ILE A 25 11.11 2.13 -16.14
C ILE A 25 11.76 3.29 -15.38
N GLY A 26 12.20 4.29 -16.12
CA GLY A 26 12.72 5.54 -15.58
C GLY A 26 13.94 5.38 -14.65
N GLU A 27 14.37 6.50 -14.10
CA GLU A 27 15.46 6.51 -13.13
C GLU A 27 14.99 6.03 -11.76
N ILE A 28 15.78 5.19 -11.13
CA ILE A 28 15.44 4.59 -9.84
C ILE A 28 15.22 5.64 -8.75
N ASP A 29 15.94 6.74 -8.78
CA ASP A 29 15.83 7.80 -7.78
C ASP A 29 14.54 8.62 -7.94
N GLU A 30 14.05 8.77 -9.17
CA GLU A 30 12.74 9.35 -9.41
C GLU A 30 11.63 8.44 -8.87
N MET A 31 11.74 7.14 -9.12
CA MET A 31 10.79 6.15 -8.60
C MET A 31 10.82 6.07 -7.07
N ARG A 32 11.98 6.20 -6.45
CA ARG A 32 12.10 6.32 -4.99
C ARG A 32 11.40 7.57 -4.46
N ARG A 33 11.61 8.73 -5.10
CA ARG A 33 10.92 9.99 -4.73
C ARG A 33 9.41 9.85 -4.84
N LEU A 34 8.92 9.25 -5.93
CA LEU A 34 7.51 8.99 -6.13
C LEU A 34 6.91 8.09 -5.03
N MET A 35 7.64 7.04 -4.64
CA MET A 35 7.24 6.17 -3.54
C MET A 35 7.17 6.91 -2.20
N LEU A 36 8.18 7.72 -1.89
CA LEU A 36 8.22 8.51 -0.66
C LEU A 36 7.08 9.54 -0.61
N GLU A 37 6.77 10.19 -1.74
CA GLU A 37 5.65 11.11 -1.84
C GLU A 37 4.30 10.42 -1.62
N GLY A 38 4.07 9.27 -2.26
CA GLY A 38 2.84 8.50 -2.08
C GLY A 38 2.66 8.00 -0.64
N LEU A 39 3.75 7.53 -0.01
CA LEU A 39 3.74 7.13 1.39
C LEU A 39 3.58 8.32 2.34
N GLY A 40 4.15 9.46 2.01
CA GLY A 40 4.01 10.70 2.76
C GLY A 40 2.55 11.15 2.90
N ARG A 41 1.68 10.77 1.97
CA ARG A 41 0.23 11.05 2.06
C ARG A 41 -0.47 10.29 3.18
N ILE A 42 0.13 9.24 3.72
CA ILE A 42 -0.36 8.52 4.90
C ILE A 42 -0.05 9.32 6.18
N ALA A 43 1.06 10.05 6.19
CA ALA A 43 1.53 10.85 7.32
C ALA A 43 0.69 12.13 7.45
N ARG A 44 -0.26 12.14 8.37
CA ARG A 44 -1.10 13.30 8.70
C ARG A 44 -1.81 13.11 10.03
N SER A 45 -2.45 14.18 10.51
CA SER A 45 -3.43 14.09 11.58
C SER A 45 -4.78 13.61 11.03
N TYR A 46 -5.39 12.69 11.74
CA TYR A 46 -6.71 12.14 11.45
C TYR A 46 -7.64 12.39 12.63
N ASP A 47 -8.76 13.04 12.37
CA ASP A 47 -9.80 13.17 13.39
C ASP A 47 -10.47 11.81 13.60
N THR A 48 -10.57 11.42 14.86
CA THR A 48 -11.31 10.24 15.29
C THR A 48 -12.29 10.64 16.38
N GLY A 49 -13.36 9.87 16.57
CA GLY A 49 -14.32 10.16 17.65
C GLY A 49 -13.69 10.16 19.06
N GLU A 50 -12.46 9.70 19.20
CA GLU A 50 -11.67 9.67 20.43
C GLU A 50 -10.62 10.81 20.49
N GLY A 51 -10.63 11.72 19.53
CA GLY A 51 -9.67 12.80 19.35
C GLY A 51 -8.71 12.60 18.17
N PRO A 52 -7.86 13.59 17.88
CA PRO A 52 -6.93 13.53 16.76
C PRO A 52 -5.86 12.47 17.00
N VAL A 53 -5.52 11.74 15.96
CA VAL A 53 -4.42 10.77 15.94
C VAL A 53 -3.42 11.20 14.88
N GLU A 54 -2.21 11.53 15.28
CA GLU A 54 -1.13 11.81 14.35
C GLU A 54 -0.50 10.50 13.86
N VAL A 55 -0.43 10.33 12.54
CA VAL A 55 0.27 9.21 11.91
C VAL A 55 1.57 9.72 11.31
N GLU A 56 2.69 9.14 11.72
CA GLU A 56 4.01 9.40 11.18
C GLU A 56 4.45 8.21 10.33
N VAL A 57 5.06 8.49 9.18
CA VAL A 57 5.62 7.47 8.29
C VAL A 57 7.12 7.67 8.16
N ARG A 58 7.87 6.63 8.49
CA ARG A 58 9.33 6.55 8.28
C ARG A 58 9.62 5.48 7.23
N VAL A 59 10.57 5.76 6.35
CA VAL A 59 10.93 4.85 5.26
C VAL A 59 12.43 4.59 5.28
N ASN A 60 12.80 3.32 5.39
CA ASN A 60 14.17 2.86 5.21
C ASN A 60 14.27 2.20 3.83
N ILE A 61 15.28 2.56 3.05
CA ILE A 61 15.52 1.95 1.74
C ILE A 61 16.56 0.83 1.92
N ALA A 62 16.19 -0.37 1.49
CA ALA A 62 17.06 -1.53 1.49
C ALA A 62 17.79 -1.65 0.14
N ASP A 63 19.07 -2.02 0.17
CA ASP A 63 19.90 -2.13 -1.03
C ASP A 63 19.60 -3.39 -1.85
N LYS A 64 18.94 -4.37 -1.26
CA LYS A 64 18.69 -5.66 -1.92
C LYS A 64 17.31 -6.23 -1.61
N PHE A 65 16.81 -7.00 -2.56
CA PHE A 65 15.62 -7.83 -2.40
C PHE A 65 15.77 -8.78 -1.20
N SER A 66 14.88 -8.69 -0.23
CA SER A 66 15.01 -9.45 1.01
C SER A 66 13.66 -9.78 1.66
N LEU A 67 13.66 -10.77 2.54
CA LEU A 67 12.52 -11.09 3.40
C LEU A 67 12.28 -10.03 4.49
N GLY A 68 13.29 -9.21 4.78
CA GLY A 68 13.25 -8.13 5.74
C GLY A 68 12.75 -6.80 5.17
N ALA A 69 12.36 -6.76 3.90
CA ALA A 69 11.83 -5.58 3.24
C ALA A 69 10.46 -5.87 2.60
N VAL A 70 9.67 -4.84 2.38
CA VAL A 70 8.57 -4.85 1.40
C VAL A 70 9.21 -4.66 0.03
N ASN A 71 9.17 -5.69 -0.80
CA ASN A 71 9.79 -5.66 -2.10
C ASN A 71 8.79 -5.07 -3.11
N VAL A 72 9.10 -3.91 -3.65
CA VAL A 72 8.25 -3.14 -4.56
C VAL A 72 8.82 -3.22 -5.97
N ARG A 73 7.97 -3.49 -6.95
CA ARG A 73 8.30 -3.39 -8.37
C ARG A 73 7.41 -2.36 -9.05
N ILE A 74 8.04 -1.39 -9.70
CA ILE A 74 7.35 -0.38 -10.50
C ILE A 74 7.44 -0.80 -11.97
N ILE A 75 6.30 -0.79 -12.63
CA ILE A 75 6.13 -1.18 -14.04
C ILE A 75 5.29 -0.13 -14.76
N ASP A 76 5.42 -0.10 -16.08
CA ASP A 76 4.55 0.67 -16.95
C ASP A 76 4.03 -0.24 -18.07
N GLU A 77 2.91 -0.86 -17.80
CA GLU A 77 2.33 -1.85 -18.70
C GLU A 77 0.83 -1.56 -18.88
N THR A 78 0.35 -1.69 -20.10
CA THR A 78 -1.09 -1.57 -20.37
C THR A 78 -1.86 -2.64 -19.59
N PRO A 79 -2.84 -2.25 -18.76
CA PRO A 79 -3.67 -3.20 -18.03
C PRO A 79 -4.42 -4.10 -19.02
N VAL A 80 -4.23 -5.42 -18.90
CA VAL A 80 -4.90 -6.41 -19.74
C VAL A 80 -6.01 -7.07 -18.95
N ILE A 81 -7.21 -7.06 -19.52
CA ILE A 81 -8.37 -7.81 -18.99
C ILE A 81 -8.38 -9.18 -19.65
N ARG A 82 -8.04 -10.22 -18.91
CA ARG A 82 -8.22 -11.62 -19.38
C ARG A 82 -9.66 -12.05 -19.14
N LYS A 83 -10.31 -12.53 -20.20
CA LYS A 83 -11.77 -12.78 -20.25
C LYS A 83 -12.30 -13.87 -19.29
N TRP A 84 -11.48 -14.77 -18.72
CA TRP A 84 -12.07 -15.97 -18.09
C TRP A 84 -11.74 -16.23 -16.62
N TYR A 85 -10.53 -16.00 -16.08
CA TYR A 85 -10.22 -16.34 -14.69
C TYR A 85 -9.17 -15.46 -13.99
N SER A 86 -8.66 -14.47 -14.65
CA SER A 86 -7.88 -13.42 -14.03
C SER A 86 -8.32 -12.10 -14.66
N PRO A 87 -9.25 -11.40 -14.03
CA PRO A 87 -9.94 -10.28 -14.65
C PRO A 87 -9.03 -9.09 -14.95
N ARG A 88 -7.84 -9.02 -14.34
CA ARG A 88 -6.90 -7.93 -14.57
C ARG A 88 -5.47 -8.42 -14.40
N ILE A 89 -4.66 -8.23 -15.44
CA ILE A 89 -3.21 -8.38 -15.40
C ILE A 89 -2.62 -6.98 -15.47
N ASN A 90 -1.42 -6.81 -14.92
CA ASN A 90 -0.68 -5.54 -14.96
C ASN A 90 -1.44 -4.37 -14.30
N VAL A 91 -2.18 -4.62 -13.23
CA VAL A 91 -2.70 -3.59 -12.34
C VAL A 91 -1.83 -3.49 -11.10
N SER A 92 -1.85 -2.32 -10.45
CA SER A 92 -1.23 -2.17 -9.13
C SER A 92 -1.89 -3.13 -8.15
N ARG A 93 -1.09 -3.76 -7.29
CA ARG A 93 -1.58 -4.71 -6.30
C ARG A 93 -0.55 -5.01 -5.22
N ALA A 94 -1.01 -5.26 -4.02
CA ALA A 94 -0.19 -5.76 -2.92
C ALA A 94 -0.52 -7.23 -2.61
N TYR A 95 0.53 -8.04 -2.45
CA TYR A 95 0.46 -9.44 -2.02
C TYR A 95 0.91 -9.57 -0.57
N TYR A 96 0.39 -8.70 0.27
CA TYR A 96 0.75 -8.65 1.68
C TYR A 96 -0.29 -9.38 2.55
N GLY A 97 0.04 -9.62 3.81
CA GLY A 97 -0.89 -10.23 4.77
C GLY A 97 -0.87 -11.76 4.76
N ALA A 98 -2.04 -12.40 4.71
CA ALA A 98 -2.19 -13.85 4.85
C ALA A 98 -1.35 -14.69 3.87
N ARG A 99 -1.05 -14.14 2.69
CA ARG A 99 -0.22 -14.80 1.68
C ARG A 99 1.29 -14.71 1.96
N ARG A 100 1.70 -14.04 3.03
CA ARG A 100 3.11 -13.93 3.43
C ARG A 100 3.54 -15.00 4.44
N LYS A 101 2.69 -15.97 4.74
CA LYS A 101 2.99 -17.03 5.72
C LYS A 101 3.58 -18.27 5.06
N GLY A 102 4.53 -18.91 5.74
CA GLY A 102 5.05 -20.22 5.43
C GLY A 102 5.70 -20.38 4.06
N LEU A 103 5.48 -21.52 3.44
CA LEU A 103 6.10 -21.96 2.18
C LEU A 103 5.81 -21.00 1.00
N LEU A 104 4.64 -20.38 0.95
CA LEU A 104 4.30 -19.46 -0.12
C LEU A 104 5.15 -18.18 -0.08
N LYS A 105 5.47 -17.68 1.13
CA LYS A 105 6.40 -16.56 1.29
C LYS A 105 7.79 -16.91 0.79
N LEU A 106 8.30 -18.09 1.19
CA LEU A 106 9.61 -18.57 0.76
C LEU A 106 9.66 -18.79 -0.76
N TRP A 107 8.62 -19.41 -1.33
CA TRP A 107 8.51 -19.59 -2.78
C TRP A 107 8.52 -18.27 -3.55
N ARG A 108 7.73 -17.28 -3.10
CA ARG A 108 7.73 -15.94 -3.73
C ARG A 108 9.09 -15.26 -3.64
N PHE A 109 9.79 -15.43 -2.51
CA PHE A 109 11.14 -14.92 -2.33
C PHE A 109 12.13 -15.58 -3.29
N ILE A 110 12.14 -16.92 -3.38
CA ILE A 110 13.00 -17.67 -4.31
C ILE A 110 12.74 -17.25 -5.75
N MET A 111 11.48 -17.08 -6.12
CA MET A 111 11.06 -16.65 -7.47
C MET A 111 11.21 -15.14 -7.69
N ARG A 112 11.81 -14.40 -6.76
CA ARG A 112 11.97 -12.93 -6.80
C ARG A 112 10.68 -12.19 -7.17
N LYS A 113 9.54 -12.68 -6.68
CA LYS A 113 8.24 -12.01 -6.90
C LYS A 113 8.05 -10.91 -5.88
N PRO A 114 7.87 -9.65 -6.29
CA PRO A 114 7.69 -8.54 -5.38
C PRO A 114 6.41 -8.68 -4.54
N ASP A 115 6.41 -8.04 -3.39
CA ASP A 115 5.26 -7.98 -2.48
C ASP A 115 4.22 -6.98 -2.99
N VAL A 116 4.68 -5.89 -3.60
CA VAL A 116 3.85 -4.81 -4.14
C VAL A 116 4.24 -4.53 -5.59
N TYR A 117 3.23 -4.42 -6.45
CA TYR A 117 3.37 -3.92 -7.80
C TYR A 117 2.71 -2.56 -7.90
N ILE A 118 3.42 -1.57 -8.43
CA ILE A 118 2.87 -0.27 -8.81
C ILE A 118 2.96 -0.17 -10.32
N ASN A 119 1.81 -0.10 -10.98
CA ASN A 119 1.74 0.07 -12.43
C ASN A 119 1.38 1.52 -12.76
N LEU A 120 2.23 2.21 -13.50
CA LEU A 120 1.95 3.57 -13.96
C LEU A 120 0.87 3.60 -15.04
N ALA A 121 0.71 2.52 -15.80
CA ALA A 121 -0.32 2.38 -16.84
C ALA A 121 -0.32 3.55 -17.84
N GLY A 122 0.86 3.91 -18.33
CA GLY A 122 1.08 5.01 -19.28
C GLY A 122 0.96 6.41 -18.70
N LYS A 123 0.94 6.54 -17.36
CA LYS A 123 0.88 7.86 -16.72
C LYS A 123 2.24 8.52 -16.67
N ASP A 124 2.26 9.79 -17.02
CA ASP A 124 3.43 10.64 -16.93
C ASP A 124 3.68 11.07 -15.47
N VAL A 125 4.83 10.70 -14.93
CA VAL A 125 5.25 11.05 -13.57
C VAL A 125 5.67 12.51 -13.42
N GLN A 126 5.89 13.22 -14.53
CA GLN A 126 6.19 14.66 -14.54
C GLN A 126 4.90 15.50 -14.55
N ASP A 127 3.80 14.97 -15.05
CA ASP A 127 2.49 15.62 -14.97
C ASP A 127 1.98 15.58 -13.53
N GLN A 128 1.80 16.73 -12.91
CA GLN A 128 1.43 16.86 -11.50
C GLN A 128 0.12 16.14 -11.16
N ARG A 129 -0.88 16.20 -12.05
CA ARG A 129 -2.18 15.55 -11.83
C ARG A 129 -2.05 14.03 -11.91
N GLN A 130 -1.34 13.51 -12.90
CA GLN A 130 -1.13 12.09 -13.06
C GLN A 130 -0.26 11.54 -11.94
N ARG A 131 0.76 12.28 -11.53
CA ARG A 131 1.58 11.99 -10.36
C ARG A 131 0.73 11.91 -9.09
N GLY A 132 -0.22 12.82 -8.90
CA GLY A 132 -1.19 12.78 -7.79
C GLY A 132 -2.01 11.48 -7.75
N VAL A 133 -2.47 11.00 -8.91
CA VAL A 133 -3.17 9.72 -9.03
C VAL A 133 -2.24 8.55 -8.69
N ILE A 134 -1.00 8.55 -9.16
CA ILE A 134 -0.03 7.48 -8.86
C ILE A 134 0.25 7.44 -7.35
N CYS A 135 0.45 8.57 -6.69
CA CYS A 135 0.64 8.65 -5.25
C CYS A 135 -0.56 8.08 -4.48
N SER A 136 -1.77 8.31 -4.97
CA SER A 136 -2.99 7.71 -4.38
C SER A 136 -3.04 6.19 -4.57
N VAL A 137 -2.57 5.67 -5.71
CA VAL A 137 -2.40 4.23 -5.91
C VAL A 137 -1.38 3.66 -4.91
N ILE A 138 -0.25 4.32 -4.71
CA ILE A 138 0.77 3.91 -3.73
C ILE A 138 0.15 3.87 -2.32
N GLN A 139 -0.56 4.91 -1.93
CA GLN A 139 -1.25 4.97 -0.64
C GLN A 139 -2.24 3.81 -0.46
N HIS A 140 -3.03 3.49 -1.48
CA HIS A 140 -3.97 2.36 -1.48
C HIS A 140 -3.27 1.01 -1.30
N GLU A 141 -2.26 0.73 -2.12
CA GLU A 141 -1.52 -0.54 -2.07
C GLU A 141 -0.78 -0.71 -0.73
N PHE A 142 -0.27 0.38 -0.16
CA PHE A 142 0.33 0.35 1.17
C PHE A 142 -0.72 0.28 2.29
N GLY A 143 -1.95 0.67 2.04
CA GLY A 143 -3.09 0.31 2.89
C GLY A 143 -3.22 -1.21 3.06
N HIS A 144 -3.03 -1.98 1.98
CA HIS A 144 -2.97 -3.44 2.07
C HIS A 144 -1.75 -3.93 2.85
N VAL A 145 -0.60 -3.26 2.72
CA VAL A 145 0.59 -3.55 3.54
C VAL A 145 0.31 -3.30 5.02
N LEU A 146 -0.48 -2.28 5.35
CA LEU A 146 -0.98 -2.00 6.71
C LEU A 146 -2.12 -2.92 7.15
N GLY A 147 -2.59 -3.85 6.30
CA GLY A 147 -3.62 -4.85 6.62
C GLY A 147 -5.04 -4.41 6.35
N PHE A 148 -5.24 -3.33 5.63
CA PHE A 148 -6.57 -2.94 5.22
C PHE A 148 -7.05 -3.78 4.05
N LYS A 149 -8.35 -4.02 3.99
CA LYS A 149 -8.99 -4.77 2.90
C LYS A 149 -9.72 -3.80 1.98
N ASP A 150 -9.78 -4.16 0.70
CA ASP A 150 -10.67 -3.45 -0.22
C ASP A 150 -12.10 -3.41 0.33
N LYS A 151 -12.71 -2.24 0.23
CA LYS A 151 -14.12 -2.01 0.61
C LYS A 151 -15.10 -2.28 -0.52
N TYR A 152 -14.62 -2.71 -1.66
CA TYR A 152 -15.46 -3.13 -2.77
C TYR A 152 -15.35 -4.63 -3.01
N ARG A 153 -16.46 -5.24 -3.39
CA ARG A 153 -16.48 -6.61 -3.91
C ARG A 153 -16.62 -6.57 -5.42
N MET A 154 -15.71 -7.24 -6.10
CA MET A 154 -15.85 -7.49 -7.53
C MET A 154 -16.77 -8.69 -7.73
N ARG A 155 -18.01 -8.44 -8.15
CA ARG A 155 -18.93 -9.51 -8.57
C ARG A 155 -19.30 -9.31 -10.02
N ASN A 156 -19.04 -10.32 -10.85
CA ASN A 156 -19.31 -10.27 -12.30
C ASN A 156 -18.69 -9.03 -12.99
N PHE A 157 -17.44 -8.67 -12.59
CA PHE A 157 -16.69 -7.51 -13.10
C PHE A 157 -17.33 -6.13 -12.81
N LYS A 158 -18.37 -6.08 -12.01
CA LYS A 158 -18.96 -4.81 -11.54
C LYS A 158 -18.64 -4.62 -10.07
N LYS A 159 -18.24 -3.40 -9.70
CA LYS A 159 -18.16 -3.01 -8.29
C LYS A 159 -19.56 -3.10 -7.70
N LYS A 160 -19.74 -3.86 -6.61
CA LYS A 160 -20.96 -3.84 -5.83
C LYS A 160 -20.74 -2.87 -4.67
N ASN A 161 -21.50 -1.79 -4.66
CA ASN A 161 -21.48 -0.82 -3.57
C ASN A 161 -22.12 -1.49 -2.33
N GLU A 162 -21.33 -1.61 -1.28
CA GLU A 162 -21.84 -1.65 0.10
C GLU A 162 -21.76 -0.20 0.57
N ASP A 163 -22.48 0.22 1.59
CA ASP A 163 -22.49 1.60 2.13
C ASP A 163 -21.07 2.07 2.43
N VAL A 164 -20.47 2.74 1.46
CA VAL A 164 -19.06 3.11 1.48
C VAL A 164 -18.95 4.60 1.25
N ASP A 165 -18.19 5.24 2.13
CA ASP A 165 -17.81 6.63 1.98
C ASP A 165 -16.88 6.81 0.76
N ASP A 166 -17.29 7.64 -0.19
CA ASP A 166 -16.51 7.97 -1.38
C ASP A 166 -15.14 8.60 -1.07
N GLY A 167 -14.94 9.07 0.17
CA GLY A 167 -13.65 9.55 0.68
C GLY A 167 -12.66 8.45 1.05
N ASP A 168 -13.07 7.17 1.11
CA ASP A 168 -12.21 6.07 1.52
C ASP A 168 -11.25 5.63 0.41
N ILE A 169 -9.94 5.74 0.66
CA ILE A 169 -8.90 5.31 -0.28
C ILE A 169 -8.94 3.79 -0.56
N MET A 170 -9.43 2.97 0.38
CA MET A 170 -9.57 1.52 0.19
C MET A 170 -10.81 1.14 -0.64
N TYR A 171 -11.67 2.10 -0.94
CA TYR A 171 -12.80 1.93 -1.86
C TYR A 171 -12.51 2.48 -3.24
N ARG A 172 -11.94 3.69 -3.32
CA ARG A 172 -11.66 4.37 -4.57
C ARG A 172 -10.31 5.06 -4.50
N VAL A 173 -9.51 4.89 -5.54
CA VAL A 173 -8.24 5.60 -5.65
C VAL A 173 -8.47 6.98 -6.29
N GLY A 174 -8.01 8.03 -5.63
CA GLY A 174 -8.08 9.41 -6.13
C GLY A 174 -7.41 10.38 -5.15
N GLU A 175 -7.19 11.62 -5.59
CA GLU A 175 -6.41 12.59 -4.82
C GLU A 175 -7.10 13.05 -3.52
N ALA A 176 -8.43 13.09 -3.52
CA ALA A 176 -9.22 13.51 -2.36
C ALA A 176 -9.43 12.40 -1.32
N GLN A 177 -9.11 11.15 -1.66
CA GLN A 177 -9.33 10.00 -0.79
C GLN A 177 -8.24 9.90 0.27
N LYS A 178 -8.62 9.38 1.44
CA LYS A 178 -7.74 9.17 2.60
C LYS A 178 -8.11 7.90 3.37
N PHE A 179 -7.29 7.52 4.31
CA PHE A 179 -7.71 6.51 5.29
C PHE A 179 -8.81 7.08 6.19
N MET A 180 -9.85 6.29 6.40
CA MET A 180 -10.97 6.63 7.26
C MET A 180 -10.65 6.35 8.73
N GLU A 181 -11.43 6.91 9.63
CA GLU A 181 -11.29 6.80 11.08
C GLU A 181 -11.08 5.34 11.54
N TYR A 182 -11.86 4.40 11.05
CA TYR A 182 -11.75 2.99 11.46
C TYR A 182 -10.43 2.34 11.06
N HIS A 183 -9.77 2.79 9.97
CA HIS A 183 -8.42 2.37 9.64
C HIS A 183 -7.42 2.88 10.69
N ILE A 184 -7.57 4.13 11.10
CA ILE A 184 -6.67 4.77 12.06
C ILE A 184 -6.84 4.18 13.46
N ARG A 185 -8.08 3.96 13.91
CA ARG A 185 -8.35 3.24 15.16
C ARG A 185 -7.69 1.85 15.17
N ARG A 186 -7.75 1.15 14.05
CA ARG A 186 -7.09 -0.16 13.90
C ARG A 186 -5.57 -0.04 13.98
N LEU A 187 -4.95 0.95 13.30
CA LEU A 187 -3.51 1.18 13.39
C LEU A 187 -3.11 1.49 14.83
N ARG A 188 -3.83 2.37 15.52
CA ARG A 188 -3.60 2.72 16.92
C ARG A 188 -3.66 1.47 17.81
N SER A 189 -4.74 0.70 17.73
CA SER A 189 -4.88 -0.56 18.50
C SER A 189 -3.78 -1.58 18.22
N CYS A 190 -3.28 -1.66 17.00
CA CYS A 190 -2.16 -2.53 16.66
C CYS A 190 -0.83 -2.00 17.21
N ALA A 191 -0.62 -0.70 17.17
CA ALA A 191 0.56 -0.05 17.72
C ALA A 191 0.64 -0.23 19.25
N ASP A 192 -0.48 -0.06 19.96
CA ASP A 192 -0.58 -0.24 21.41
C ASP A 192 -0.23 -1.67 21.84
N LYS A 193 -0.56 -2.66 21.01
CA LYS A 193 -0.30 -4.08 21.28
C LYS A 193 1.07 -4.57 20.78
N GLY A 194 1.88 -3.72 20.17
CA GLY A 194 3.11 -4.11 19.50
C GLY A 194 2.89 -5.14 18.37
N ASN A 195 1.67 -5.20 17.83
CA ASN A 195 1.27 -6.16 16.83
C ASN A 195 1.25 -5.52 15.43
N ILE A 196 1.70 -6.29 14.45
CA ILE A 196 1.50 -5.91 13.06
C ILE A 196 0.06 -6.27 12.68
N PRO A 197 -0.71 -5.41 11.97
CA PRO A 197 -2.12 -5.62 11.64
C PRO A 197 -2.47 -6.95 10.98
N PHE A 198 -1.47 -7.69 10.48
CA PHE A 198 -1.63 -8.94 9.72
C PHE A 198 -1.67 -10.21 10.57
N ARG A 199 -1.35 -10.15 11.86
CA ARG A 199 -1.27 -11.39 12.67
C ARG A 199 -2.63 -11.95 13.05
N ASN A 200 -3.71 -11.19 12.88
CA ASN A 200 -5.05 -11.55 13.37
C ASN A 200 -6.12 -11.54 12.25
N VAL A 201 -5.77 -11.97 11.03
CA VAL A 201 -6.75 -12.23 9.96
C VAL A 201 -6.64 -13.67 9.50
#